data_3acd8367db5f2b634f50870a44d29e5f
#
_entry.id   3acd8367db5f2b634f50870a44d29e5f
#
_cell.length_a   1.000
_cell.length_b   1.000
_cell.length_c   1.000
_cell.angle_alpha   90.00
_cell.angle_beta   90.00
_cell.angle_gamma   90.00
#
_symmetry.space_group_name_H-M   'P 1'
#
loop_
_entity.id
_entity.type
_entity.pdbx_description
1 polymer ?
#
loop_
_entity_poly.entity_id
_entity_poly.type
_entity_poly.pdbx_seq_one_letter_code
_entity_poly.pdbx_strand_id
1 'polypeptide(L)'
;SVQRRHQKVVEVAPSYGLPPGVIRELCDAAARIARDIRYDNAGTIEFLYDLDRHEWFFIEMNPRIQVEHTVTETVTGIDIVKAQIRIAEGARIGTPASGVPVQADIHLSGHAMQCRVTTEDPENNFIPDYGRITAYRSPAGFGIRLDAGTAYSGAFIGRSYDSLLVKVTAWAPTAAETISRMHRALWEFRIRGVTTNLRFCDQVITHPKFETGDYTTRFIDETPEL
;
A
#
# COMPACT_ATOMS: atom_id res chain seq x y z
N SER A 1 -5.88 1.45 -6.01
CA SER A 1 -5.08 0.23 -5.81
C SER A 1 -5.14 -0.71 -7.00
N VAL A 2 -4.04 -1.34 -7.35
CA VAL A 2 -4.01 -2.45 -8.30
C VAL A 2 -4.18 -3.75 -7.50
N GLN A 3 -5.13 -4.57 -7.92
CA GLN A 3 -5.51 -5.77 -7.22
C GLN A 3 -5.42 -7.01 -8.12
N ARG A 4 -5.12 -8.14 -7.50
CA ARG A 4 -5.24 -9.46 -8.11
C ARG A 4 -6.03 -10.36 -7.16
N ARG A 5 -7.13 -10.96 -7.66
CA ARG A 5 -8.03 -11.81 -6.85
C ARG A 5 -8.42 -11.14 -5.52
N HIS A 6 -8.78 -9.86 -5.59
CA HIS A 6 -9.15 -9.00 -4.44
C HIS A 6 -8.01 -8.75 -3.44
N GLN A 7 -6.79 -9.12 -3.75
CA GLN A 7 -5.62 -8.78 -2.96
C GLN A 7 -4.88 -7.59 -3.60
N LYS A 8 -4.63 -6.55 -2.81
CA LYS A 8 -3.92 -5.35 -3.23
C LYS A 8 -2.44 -5.67 -3.45
N VAL A 9 -1.91 -5.37 -4.61
CA VAL A 9 -0.51 -5.59 -4.99
C VAL A 9 0.27 -4.28 -4.97
N VAL A 10 -0.35 -3.21 -5.52
CA VAL A 10 0.21 -1.86 -5.54
C VAL A 10 -0.81 -0.88 -4.97
N GLU A 11 -0.37 -0.06 -4.03
CA GLU A 11 -1.13 1.01 -3.39
C GLU A 11 -0.47 2.36 -3.62
N VAL A 12 -1.28 3.41 -3.75
CA VAL A 12 -0.81 4.79 -3.91
C VAL A 12 -1.55 5.74 -2.98
N ALA A 13 -0.88 6.79 -2.51
CA ALA A 13 -1.47 7.87 -1.73
C ALA A 13 -0.79 9.21 -2.08
N PRO A 14 -1.58 10.29 -2.31
CA PRO A 14 -3.01 10.27 -2.60
C PRO A 14 -3.30 9.57 -3.93
N SER A 15 -4.57 9.20 -4.17
CA SER A 15 -4.98 8.71 -5.48
C SER A 15 -4.89 9.84 -6.50
N TYR A 16 -4.13 9.64 -7.57
CA TYR A 16 -4.02 10.60 -8.67
C TYR A 16 -5.00 10.32 -9.82
N GLY A 17 -5.71 9.17 -9.76
CA GLY A 17 -6.77 8.83 -10.72
C GLY A 17 -8.17 9.34 -10.34
N LEU A 18 -8.33 9.97 -9.15
CA LEU A 18 -9.61 10.49 -8.69
C LEU A 18 -9.60 12.02 -8.54
N PRO A 19 -10.74 12.69 -8.85
CA PRO A 19 -10.88 14.11 -8.57
C PRO A 19 -10.69 14.42 -7.07
N PRO A 20 -10.02 15.54 -6.69
CA PRO A 20 -9.80 15.91 -5.29
C PRO A 20 -11.09 16.06 -4.47
N GLY A 21 -12.19 16.47 -5.11
CA GLY A 21 -13.51 16.57 -4.49
C GLY A 21 -14.03 15.22 -4.01
N VAL A 22 -13.91 14.20 -4.85
CA VAL A 22 -14.32 12.82 -4.54
C VAL A 22 -13.49 12.26 -3.37
N ILE A 23 -12.18 12.49 -3.39
CA ILE A 23 -11.30 12.03 -2.29
C ILE A 23 -11.76 12.63 -0.95
N ARG A 24 -12.13 13.90 -0.93
CA ARG A 24 -12.64 14.57 0.26
C ARG A 24 -13.96 13.97 0.73
N GLU A 25 -14.90 13.76 -0.19
CA GLU A 25 -16.19 13.14 0.12
C GLU A 25 -16.03 11.76 0.74
N LEU A 26 -15.13 10.92 0.19
CA LEU A 26 -14.83 9.60 0.72
C LEU A 26 -14.22 9.67 2.14
N CYS A 27 -13.28 10.58 2.36
CA CYS A 27 -12.68 10.79 3.68
C CYS A 27 -13.72 11.27 4.70
N ASP A 28 -14.60 12.20 4.32
CA ASP A 28 -15.67 12.70 5.17
C ASP A 28 -16.70 11.62 5.49
N ALA A 29 -17.05 10.79 4.51
CA ALA A 29 -17.94 9.64 4.71
C ALA A 29 -17.31 8.62 5.67
N ALA A 30 -16.04 8.29 5.50
CA ALA A 30 -15.32 7.38 6.39
C ALA A 30 -15.28 7.92 7.83
N ALA A 31 -14.95 9.21 8.00
CA ALA A 31 -14.93 9.83 9.31
C ALA A 31 -16.32 9.89 9.97
N ARG A 32 -17.39 10.07 9.18
CA ARG A 32 -18.78 10.03 9.66
C ARG A 32 -19.15 8.62 10.14
N ILE A 33 -18.90 7.59 9.33
CA ILE A 33 -19.15 6.19 9.70
C ILE A 33 -18.45 5.86 11.02
N ALA A 34 -17.16 6.17 11.14
CA ALA A 34 -16.39 5.90 12.35
C ALA A 34 -17.00 6.60 13.60
N ARG A 35 -17.47 7.85 13.45
CA ARG A 35 -18.14 8.58 14.54
C ARG A 35 -19.48 7.96 14.93
N ASP A 36 -20.30 7.61 13.95
CA ASP A 36 -21.64 7.08 14.17
C ASP A 36 -21.61 5.74 14.93
N ILE A 37 -20.63 4.88 14.61
CA ILE A 37 -20.43 3.62 15.32
C ILE A 37 -19.55 3.77 16.58
N ARG A 38 -19.10 4.97 16.90
CA ARG A 38 -18.17 5.26 18.01
C ARG A 38 -16.91 4.40 17.95
N TYR A 39 -16.36 4.27 16.74
CA TYR A 39 -15.18 3.45 16.52
C TYR A 39 -13.97 4.05 17.23
N ASP A 40 -13.25 3.21 17.94
CA ASP A 40 -12.00 3.56 18.62
C ASP A 40 -10.81 2.89 17.93
N ASN A 41 -9.65 3.57 17.94
CA ASN A 41 -8.40 3.11 17.37
C ASN A 41 -8.33 3.18 15.81
N ALA A 42 -7.38 2.47 15.18
CA ALA A 42 -7.17 2.49 13.73
C ALA A 42 -8.06 1.49 13.00
N GLY A 43 -8.57 1.90 11.86
CA GLY A 43 -9.37 1.09 10.95
C GLY A 43 -9.28 1.61 9.53
N THR A 44 -9.79 0.83 8.60
CA THR A 44 -9.83 1.19 7.18
C THR A 44 -11.24 0.97 6.64
N ILE A 45 -11.77 1.98 5.96
CA ILE A 45 -13.05 1.89 5.25
C ILE A 45 -12.74 1.85 3.75
N GLU A 46 -13.30 0.87 3.07
CA GLU A 46 -13.11 0.66 1.64
C GLU A 46 -14.34 1.09 0.86
N PHE A 47 -14.08 1.80 -0.24
CA PHE A 47 -15.09 2.26 -1.18
C PHE A 47 -14.75 1.83 -2.59
N LEU A 48 -15.77 1.59 -3.41
CA LEU A 48 -15.65 1.48 -4.86
C LEU A 48 -16.14 2.77 -5.49
N TYR A 49 -15.37 3.32 -6.43
CA TYR A 49 -15.78 4.47 -7.23
C TYR A 49 -16.06 4.04 -8.67
N ASP A 50 -17.28 4.31 -9.13
CA ASP A 50 -17.70 4.09 -10.51
C ASP A 50 -17.30 5.33 -11.34
N LEU A 51 -16.37 5.16 -12.26
CA LEU A 51 -15.84 6.24 -13.09
C LEU A 51 -16.88 6.76 -14.10
N ASP A 52 -17.78 5.90 -14.59
CA ASP A 52 -18.77 6.27 -15.60
C ASP A 52 -19.94 7.04 -15.00
N ARG A 53 -20.38 6.64 -13.80
CA ARG A 53 -21.49 7.26 -13.10
C ARG A 53 -21.09 8.39 -12.16
N HIS A 54 -19.79 8.51 -11.88
CA HIS A 54 -19.26 9.43 -10.87
C HIS A 54 -19.87 9.21 -9.47
N GLU A 55 -20.13 7.94 -9.13
CA GLU A 55 -20.73 7.53 -7.86
C GLU A 55 -19.76 6.66 -7.08
N TRP A 56 -19.85 6.70 -5.74
CA TRP A 56 -19.07 5.82 -4.88
C TRP A 56 -19.97 4.98 -3.98
N PHE A 57 -19.50 3.78 -3.66
CA PHE A 57 -20.22 2.77 -2.88
C PHE A 57 -19.33 2.30 -1.73
N PHE A 58 -19.91 2.22 -0.54
CA PHE A 58 -19.27 1.57 0.59
C PHE A 58 -19.17 0.06 0.32
N ILE A 59 -17.99 -0.51 0.58
CA ILE A 59 -17.77 -1.96 0.47
C ILE A 59 -17.75 -2.58 1.87
N GLU A 60 -16.74 -2.19 2.67
CA GLU A 60 -16.52 -2.79 3.99
C GLU A 60 -15.73 -1.86 4.91
N MET A 61 -15.73 -2.21 6.19
CA MET A 61 -14.81 -1.66 7.17
C MET A 61 -13.95 -2.78 7.74
N ASN A 62 -12.64 -2.58 7.67
CA ASN A 62 -11.66 -3.43 8.34
C ASN A 62 -11.27 -2.79 9.68
N PRO A 63 -11.77 -3.30 10.83
CA PRO A 63 -11.53 -2.70 12.15
C PRO A 63 -10.12 -3.05 12.67
N ARG A 64 -9.11 -2.78 11.89
CA ARG A 64 -7.70 -3.07 12.16
C ARG A 64 -6.80 -2.25 11.24
N ILE A 65 -5.52 -2.19 11.57
CA ILE A 65 -4.52 -1.71 10.63
C ILE A 65 -4.42 -2.67 9.44
N GLN A 66 -4.18 -2.13 8.26
CA GLN A 66 -3.99 -2.91 7.02
C GLN A 66 -2.52 -2.90 6.56
N VAL A 67 -2.19 -3.82 5.65
CA VAL A 67 -0.82 -3.99 5.12
C VAL A 67 -0.34 -2.69 4.46
N GLU A 68 -1.22 -1.99 3.78
CA GLU A 68 -0.96 -0.78 3.00
C GLU A 68 -0.90 0.53 3.81
N HIS A 69 -1.01 0.48 5.14
CA HIS A 69 -0.95 1.68 6.01
C HIS A 69 0.30 2.55 5.77
N THR A 70 1.36 1.96 5.24
CA THR A 70 2.64 2.65 5.05
C THR A 70 2.56 3.83 4.09
N VAL A 71 1.67 3.78 3.07
CA VAL A 71 1.49 4.93 2.16
C VAL A 71 0.86 6.12 2.90
N THR A 72 -0.11 5.86 3.78
CA THR A 72 -0.75 6.88 4.62
C THR A 72 0.25 7.51 5.59
N GLU A 73 1.02 6.68 6.30
CA GLU A 73 2.06 7.15 7.22
C GLU A 73 3.10 8.02 6.49
N THR A 74 3.47 7.61 5.28
CA THR A 74 4.51 8.30 4.51
C THR A 74 4.05 9.69 4.04
N VAL A 75 2.79 9.84 3.60
CA VAL A 75 2.30 11.15 3.12
C VAL A 75 1.78 12.05 4.22
N THR A 76 1.42 11.51 5.40
CA THR A 76 0.91 12.30 6.53
C THR A 76 1.96 12.57 7.61
N GLY A 77 3.02 11.77 7.68
CA GLY A 77 3.98 11.79 8.78
C GLY A 77 3.44 11.24 10.10
N ILE A 78 2.26 10.59 10.10
CA ILE A 78 1.62 10.03 11.29
C ILE A 78 2.02 8.55 11.43
N ASP A 79 2.66 8.20 12.54
CA ASP A 79 2.95 6.81 12.91
C ASP A 79 1.68 6.15 13.47
N ILE A 80 0.97 5.41 12.61
CA ILE A 80 -0.33 4.81 12.94
C ILE A 80 -0.18 3.73 14.01
N VAL A 81 0.87 2.90 13.94
CA VAL A 81 1.10 1.83 14.93
C VAL A 81 1.36 2.42 16.31
N LYS A 82 2.19 3.44 16.40
CA LYS A 82 2.44 4.17 17.64
C LYS A 82 1.18 4.87 18.16
N ALA A 83 0.38 5.44 17.26
CA ALA A 83 -0.88 6.05 17.61
C ALA A 83 -1.86 5.03 18.21
N GLN A 84 -1.95 3.82 17.63
CA GLN A 84 -2.78 2.73 18.17
C GLN A 84 -2.42 2.40 19.62
N ILE A 85 -1.13 2.29 19.93
CA ILE A 85 -0.65 1.99 21.29
C ILE A 85 -1.06 3.13 22.25
N ARG A 86 -0.82 4.38 21.86
CA ARG A 86 -1.15 5.55 22.69
C ARG A 86 -2.64 5.71 22.92
N ILE A 87 -3.46 5.44 21.90
CA ILE A 87 -4.91 5.47 22.04
C ILE A 87 -5.37 4.36 22.99
N ALA A 88 -4.81 3.15 22.90
CA ALA A 88 -5.09 2.06 23.84
C ALA A 88 -4.68 2.40 25.28
N GLU A 89 -3.67 3.26 25.47
CA GLU A 89 -3.27 3.82 26.77
C GLU A 89 -4.18 4.99 27.24
N GLY A 90 -5.20 5.35 26.45
CA GLY A 90 -6.18 6.40 26.79
C GLY A 90 -5.90 7.77 26.18
N ALA A 91 -4.91 7.91 25.30
CA ALA A 91 -4.69 9.17 24.61
C ALA A 91 -5.82 9.47 23.61
N ARG A 92 -6.21 10.74 23.53
CA ARG A 92 -7.26 11.18 22.61
C ARG A 92 -6.67 11.70 21.30
N ILE A 93 -7.27 11.33 20.15
CA ILE A 93 -6.97 11.89 18.84
C ILE A 93 -7.13 13.42 18.91
N GLY A 94 -6.26 14.16 18.22
CA GLY A 94 -6.22 15.61 18.27
C GLY A 94 -5.42 16.18 19.44
N THR A 95 -4.74 15.34 20.20
CA THR A 95 -3.84 15.77 21.29
C THR A 95 -2.39 15.35 21.02
N PRO A 96 -1.39 16.08 21.52
CA PRO A 96 0.01 15.68 21.40
C PRO A 96 0.32 14.29 21.95
N ALA A 97 -0.45 13.84 22.97
CA ALA A 97 -0.28 12.53 23.58
C ALA A 97 -0.54 11.38 22.59
N SER A 98 -1.52 11.52 21.70
CA SER A 98 -1.81 10.48 20.68
C SER A 98 -0.78 10.48 19.54
N GLY A 99 -0.15 11.62 19.26
CA GLY A 99 0.65 11.82 18.05
C GLY A 99 -0.18 11.97 16.77
N VAL A 100 -1.51 12.05 16.88
CA VAL A 100 -2.43 12.30 15.76
C VAL A 100 -3.02 13.69 15.91
N PRO A 101 -2.81 14.60 14.93
CA PRO A 101 -3.41 15.93 14.95
C PRO A 101 -4.94 15.90 14.85
N VAL A 102 -5.59 17.05 15.05
CA VAL A 102 -6.99 17.21 14.66
C VAL A 102 -7.11 17.10 13.14
N GLN A 103 -8.26 16.62 12.65
CA GLN A 103 -8.47 16.32 11.22
C GLN A 103 -8.12 17.50 10.31
N ALA A 104 -8.39 18.74 10.75
CA ALA A 104 -8.12 19.95 9.95
C ALA A 104 -6.62 20.23 9.75
N ASP A 105 -5.76 19.72 10.61
CA ASP A 105 -4.31 19.95 10.60
C ASP A 105 -3.55 18.81 9.91
N ILE A 106 -4.26 17.80 9.40
CA ILE A 106 -3.64 16.70 8.65
C ILE A 106 -3.44 17.14 7.20
N HIS A 107 -2.19 17.26 6.81
CA HIS A 107 -1.79 17.62 5.45
C HIS A 107 -1.05 16.48 4.78
N LEU A 108 -1.31 16.30 3.47
CA LEU A 108 -0.58 15.34 2.65
C LEU A 108 0.66 16.00 2.07
N SER A 109 1.81 15.33 2.17
CA SER A 109 3.08 15.77 1.61
C SER A 109 3.56 14.79 0.55
N GLY A 110 3.61 15.24 -0.70
CA GLY A 110 4.08 14.43 -1.82
C GLY A 110 3.15 13.25 -2.13
N HIS A 111 3.75 12.23 -2.74
CA HIS A 111 3.10 11.00 -3.15
C HIS A 111 3.85 9.80 -2.60
N ALA A 112 3.13 8.76 -2.20
CA ALA A 112 3.68 7.49 -1.77
C ALA A 112 3.08 6.34 -2.57
N MET A 113 3.89 5.33 -2.82
CA MET A 113 3.49 4.08 -3.46
C MET A 113 4.06 2.91 -2.67
N GLN A 114 3.24 1.89 -2.41
CA GLN A 114 3.67 0.64 -1.80
C GLN A 114 3.51 -0.51 -2.77
N CYS A 115 4.54 -1.35 -2.91
CA CYS A 115 4.46 -2.64 -3.57
C CYS A 115 4.64 -3.76 -2.53
N ARG A 116 3.82 -4.81 -2.64
CA ARG A 116 3.99 -6.05 -1.88
C ARG A 116 4.89 -6.99 -2.65
N VAL A 117 6.09 -7.22 -2.13
CA VAL A 117 7.02 -8.21 -2.67
C VAL A 117 6.74 -9.55 -2.04
N THR A 118 6.33 -10.51 -2.86
CA THR A 118 5.89 -11.86 -2.43
C THR A 118 6.73 -12.95 -3.09
N THR A 119 6.70 -14.16 -2.49
CA THR A 119 7.27 -15.37 -3.11
C THR A 119 6.24 -16.05 -3.99
N GLU A 120 5.70 -15.33 -4.94
CA GLU A 120 4.76 -15.84 -5.93
C GLU A 120 5.36 -15.78 -7.32
N ASP A 121 5.05 -16.76 -8.14
CA ASP A 121 5.53 -16.88 -9.52
C ASP A 121 4.49 -16.33 -10.51
N PRO A 122 4.66 -15.10 -11.03
CA PRO A 122 3.71 -14.51 -11.97
C PRO A 122 3.59 -15.30 -13.28
N GLU A 123 4.68 -15.90 -13.75
CA GLU A 123 4.71 -16.68 -14.99
C GLU A 123 3.95 -18.01 -14.83
N ASN A 124 3.74 -18.46 -13.59
CA ASN A 124 3.02 -19.69 -13.27
C ASN A 124 1.76 -19.40 -12.42
N ASN A 125 0.93 -18.49 -12.91
CA ASN A 125 -0.36 -18.12 -12.29
C ASN A 125 -0.25 -17.74 -10.80
N PHE A 126 0.87 -17.15 -10.38
CA PHE A 126 1.18 -16.70 -9.02
C PHE A 126 1.12 -17.84 -7.99
N ILE A 127 1.52 -19.04 -8.39
CA ILE A 127 1.70 -20.12 -7.43
C ILE A 127 2.79 -19.71 -6.44
N PRO A 128 2.53 -19.80 -5.13
CA PRO A 128 3.55 -19.50 -4.13
C PRO A 128 4.75 -20.42 -4.24
N ASP A 129 5.95 -19.85 -4.21
CA ASP A 129 7.21 -20.58 -4.18
C ASP A 129 7.77 -20.64 -2.75
N TYR A 130 8.46 -21.70 -2.45
CA TYR A 130 8.96 -22.03 -1.13
C TYR A 130 10.41 -22.49 -1.21
N GLY A 131 11.18 -22.23 -0.18
CA GLY A 131 12.57 -22.64 -0.16
C GLY A 131 13.47 -21.75 0.68
N ARG A 132 14.77 -21.95 0.53
CA ARG A 132 15.78 -21.15 1.24
C ARG A 132 16.20 -19.94 0.41
N ILE A 133 16.07 -18.76 0.97
CA ILE A 133 16.64 -17.56 0.39
C ILE A 133 18.16 -17.63 0.49
N THR A 134 18.84 -17.72 -0.65
CA THR A 134 20.30 -17.82 -0.73
C THR A 134 20.98 -16.45 -0.77
N ALA A 135 20.28 -15.45 -1.27
CA ALA A 135 20.72 -14.06 -1.22
C ALA A 135 19.52 -13.13 -1.02
N TYR A 136 19.66 -12.15 -0.13
CA TYR A 136 18.71 -11.07 0.07
C TYR A 136 19.46 -9.75 0.13
N ARG A 137 19.18 -8.86 -0.82
CA ARG A 137 19.64 -7.48 -0.82
C ARG A 137 18.43 -6.60 -1.11
N SER A 138 18.18 -5.66 -0.24
CA SER A 138 17.11 -4.66 -0.38
C SER A 138 17.63 -3.33 -0.91
N PRO A 139 16.78 -2.54 -1.55
CA PRO A 139 17.08 -1.15 -1.92
C PRO A 139 17.24 -0.28 -0.67
N ALA A 140 17.87 0.86 -0.85
CA ALA A 140 18.00 1.89 0.19
C ALA A 140 18.01 3.29 -0.44
N GLY A 141 18.08 4.30 0.42
CA GLY A 141 18.22 5.70 0.01
C GLY A 141 17.00 6.55 0.31
N PHE A 142 17.13 7.84 -0.01
CA PHE A 142 16.10 8.82 0.29
C PHE A 142 14.75 8.49 -0.34
N GLY A 143 13.69 8.50 0.49
CA GLY A 143 12.33 8.21 0.03
C GLY A 143 12.03 6.73 -0.19
N ILE A 144 12.85 5.82 0.32
CA ILE A 144 12.57 4.37 0.35
C ILE A 144 12.38 3.93 1.79
N ARG A 145 11.25 3.29 2.05
CA ARG A 145 10.92 2.64 3.32
C ARG A 145 10.70 1.15 3.06
N LEU A 146 11.21 0.33 3.96
CA LEU A 146 11.02 -1.12 3.95
C LEU A 146 10.36 -1.57 5.25
N ASP A 147 9.27 -2.31 5.12
CA ASP A 147 8.63 -3.00 6.22
C ASP A 147 8.78 -4.50 5.96
N ALA A 148 9.89 -5.05 6.44
CA ALA A 148 10.27 -6.44 6.18
C ALA A 148 9.52 -7.39 7.10
N GLY A 149 9.20 -8.56 6.53
CA GLY A 149 8.75 -9.73 7.28
C GLY A 149 9.93 -10.63 7.66
N THR A 150 9.88 -11.89 7.24
CA THR A 150 10.86 -12.92 7.57
C THR A 150 12.02 -13.03 6.55
N ALA A 151 12.12 -12.11 5.59
CA ALA A 151 13.08 -12.19 4.50
C ALA A 151 14.49 -11.72 4.91
N TYR A 152 15.44 -12.65 4.92
CA TYR A 152 16.89 -12.39 5.05
C TYR A 152 17.68 -13.53 4.38
N SER A 153 18.95 -13.29 4.12
CA SER A 153 19.81 -14.34 3.54
C SER A 153 19.92 -15.55 4.49
N GLY A 154 19.52 -16.72 4.00
CA GLY A 154 19.47 -17.95 4.79
C GLY A 154 18.08 -18.29 5.34
N ALA A 155 17.11 -17.37 5.30
CA ALA A 155 15.74 -17.63 5.74
C ALA A 155 15.11 -18.76 4.92
N PHE A 156 14.27 -19.55 5.59
CA PHE A 156 13.49 -20.61 4.93
C PHE A 156 12.02 -20.15 4.83
N ILE A 157 11.53 -20.03 3.62
CA ILE A 157 10.13 -19.70 3.33
C ILE A 157 9.32 -20.98 3.33
N GLY A 158 8.45 -21.12 4.31
CA GLY A 158 7.57 -22.28 4.48
C GLY A 158 6.19 -22.08 3.89
N ARG A 159 5.42 -23.17 3.81
CA ARG A 159 4.06 -23.19 3.26
C ARG A 159 2.97 -22.76 4.24
N SER A 160 3.32 -22.56 5.51
CA SER A 160 2.34 -22.37 6.59
C SER A 160 1.96 -20.90 6.82
N TYR A 161 2.65 -19.97 6.15
CA TYR A 161 2.48 -18.54 6.32
C TYR A 161 2.31 -17.86 4.96
N ASP A 162 1.92 -16.57 5.02
CA ASP A 162 1.77 -15.71 3.86
C ASP A 162 3.07 -15.64 3.03
N SER A 163 2.92 -15.50 1.71
CA SER A 163 4.01 -15.32 0.75
C SER A 163 4.72 -13.97 0.85
N LEU A 164 4.23 -13.03 1.67
CA LEU A 164 4.76 -11.68 1.78
C LEU A 164 6.17 -11.66 2.38
N LEU A 165 7.14 -11.22 1.58
CA LEU A 165 8.53 -11.05 2.02
C LEU A 165 8.76 -9.67 2.64
N VAL A 166 8.33 -8.62 1.97
CA VAL A 166 8.56 -7.22 2.36
C VAL A 166 7.57 -6.30 1.65
N LYS A 167 7.17 -5.25 2.35
CA LYS A 167 6.53 -4.08 1.73
C LYS A 167 7.63 -3.07 1.42
N VAL A 168 7.71 -2.64 0.19
CA VAL A 168 8.53 -1.50 -0.19
C VAL A 168 7.62 -0.31 -0.45
N THR A 169 7.92 0.81 0.21
CA THR A 169 7.19 2.07 0.02
C THR A 169 8.15 3.13 -0.48
N ALA A 170 7.85 3.69 -1.65
CA ALA A 170 8.56 4.83 -2.20
C ALA A 170 7.77 6.11 -1.95
N TRP A 171 8.49 7.21 -1.71
CA TRP A 171 7.95 8.56 -1.59
C TRP A 171 8.72 9.55 -2.45
N ALA A 172 8.00 10.47 -3.06
CA ALA A 172 8.59 11.62 -3.78
C ALA A 172 7.59 12.81 -3.78
N PRO A 173 8.04 14.03 -4.14
CA PRO A 173 7.16 15.19 -4.28
C PRO A 173 6.03 15.02 -5.29
N THR A 174 6.26 14.27 -6.37
CA THR A 174 5.29 14.03 -7.44
C THR A 174 5.02 12.55 -7.67
N ALA A 175 3.88 12.21 -8.28
CA ALA A 175 3.54 10.83 -8.63
C ALA A 175 4.57 10.22 -9.60
N ALA A 176 4.99 10.97 -10.63
CA ALA A 176 5.98 10.50 -11.61
C ALA A 176 7.34 10.19 -10.97
N GLU A 177 7.82 11.04 -10.07
CA GLU A 177 9.05 10.77 -9.32
C GLU A 177 8.90 9.59 -8.37
N THR A 178 7.71 9.38 -7.80
CA THR A 178 7.42 8.23 -6.93
C THR A 178 7.49 6.92 -7.73
N ILE A 179 6.90 6.89 -8.94
CA ILE A 179 6.99 5.76 -9.87
C ILE A 179 8.45 5.49 -10.23
N SER A 180 9.19 6.51 -10.66
CA SER A 180 10.61 6.39 -11.00
C SER A 180 11.45 5.86 -9.83
N ARG A 181 11.18 6.30 -8.62
CA ARG A 181 11.88 5.86 -7.41
C ARG A 181 11.52 4.42 -7.03
N MET A 182 10.25 4.03 -7.16
CA MET A 182 9.82 2.65 -6.96
C MET A 182 10.43 1.71 -8.00
N HIS A 183 10.42 2.10 -9.27
CA HIS A 183 11.08 1.36 -10.36
C HIS A 183 12.54 1.06 -10.01
N ARG A 184 13.33 2.10 -9.66
CA ARG A 184 14.71 1.92 -9.20
C ARG A 184 14.80 0.95 -8.01
N ALA A 185 13.92 1.11 -7.01
CA ALA A 185 13.95 0.27 -5.82
C ALA A 185 13.67 -1.20 -6.14
N LEU A 186 12.69 -1.50 -7.02
CA LEU A 186 12.38 -2.86 -7.43
C LEU A 186 13.55 -3.50 -8.19
N TRP A 187 14.28 -2.72 -9.00
CA TRP A 187 15.46 -3.20 -9.72
C TRP A 187 16.69 -3.42 -8.84
N GLU A 188 16.83 -2.67 -7.76
CA GLU A 188 17.93 -2.85 -6.79
C GLU A 188 17.77 -4.10 -5.91
N PHE A 189 16.54 -4.63 -5.77
CA PHE A 189 16.33 -5.88 -5.05
C PHE A 189 17.08 -7.03 -5.69
N ARG A 190 17.74 -7.82 -4.83
CA ARG A 190 18.32 -9.11 -5.21
C ARG A 190 17.88 -10.18 -4.25
N ILE A 191 16.88 -10.94 -4.66
CA ILE A 191 16.38 -12.11 -3.93
C ILE A 191 16.68 -13.34 -4.78
N ARG A 192 17.29 -14.35 -4.18
CA ARG A 192 17.66 -15.61 -4.84
C ARG A 192 17.27 -16.78 -3.97
N GLY A 193 16.98 -17.92 -4.61
CA GLY A 193 16.58 -19.16 -3.97
C GLY A 193 15.08 -19.39 -3.92
N VAL A 194 14.30 -18.35 -4.21
CA VAL A 194 12.84 -18.39 -4.41
C VAL A 194 12.46 -17.46 -5.55
N THR A 195 11.38 -17.78 -6.25
CA THR A 195 10.74 -16.92 -7.24
C THR A 195 10.01 -15.78 -6.53
N THR A 196 9.92 -14.62 -7.15
CA THR A 196 9.24 -13.45 -6.58
C THR A 196 8.48 -12.67 -7.65
N ASN A 197 7.50 -11.88 -7.22
CA ASN A 197 6.71 -11.01 -8.07
C ASN A 197 7.38 -9.66 -8.39
N LEU A 198 8.67 -9.47 -8.13
CA LEU A 198 9.38 -8.19 -8.33
C LEU A 198 9.24 -7.63 -9.74
N ARG A 199 9.45 -8.48 -10.77
CA ARG A 199 9.32 -8.05 -12.18
C ARG A 199 7.90 -7.68 -12.53
N PHE A 200 6.94 -8.44 -12.04
CA PHE A 200 5.53 -8.13 -12.22
C PHE A 200 5.14 -6.78 -11.61
N CYS A 201 5.55 -6.50 -10.38
CA CYS A 201 5.34 -5.20 -9.76
C CYS A 201 5.94 -4.07 -10.61
N ASP A 202 7.14 -4.28 -11.15
CA ASP A 202 7.81 -3.31 -12.01
C ASP A 202 7.04 -3.06 -13.31
N GLN A 203 6.58 -4.11 -13.98
CA GLN A 203 5.76 -4.01 -15.18
C GLN A 203 4.44 -3.26 -14.93
N VAL A 204 3.80 -3.54 -13.79
CA VAL A 204 2.57 -2.85 -13.38
C VAL A 204 2.79 -1.35 -13.24
N ILE A 205 3.81 -0.92 -12.49
CA ILE A 205 4.00 0.51 -12.18
C ILE A 205 4.57 1.32 -13.34
N THR A 206 5.24 0.67 -14.29
CA THR A 206 5.79 1.31 -15.50
C THR A 206 4.85 1.20 -16.71
N HIS A 207 3.69 0.59 -16.56
CA HIS A 207 2.70 0.50 -17.62
C HIS A 207 2.05 1.87 -17.88
N PRO A 208 1.88 2.30 -19.14
CA PRO A 208 1.36 3.64 -19.49
C PRO A 208 0.01 3.96 -18.85
N LYS A 209 -0.91 3.00 -18.76
CA LYS A 209 -2.21 3.19 -18.07
C LYS A 209 -2.03 3.46 -16.57
N PHE A 210 -1.06 2.81 -15.94
CA PHE A 210 -0.78 3.05 -14.53
C PHE A 210 -0.17 4.44 -14.32
N GLU A 211 0.80 4.83 -15.14
CA GLU A 211 1.45 6.14 -15.06
C GLU A 211 0.47 7.31 -15.24
N THR A 212 -0.54 7.14 -16.10
CA THR A 212 -1.58 8.15 -16.35
C THR A 212 -2.73 8.10 -15.34
N GLY A 213 -2.83 7.04 -14.52
CA GLY A 213 -3.96 6.82 -13.62
C GLY A 213 -5.22 6.26 -14.31
N ASP A 214 -5.12 5.86 -15.56
CA ASP A 214 -6.21 5.30 -16.38
C ASP A 214 -6.30 3.78 -16.21
N TYR A 215 -6.65 3.36 -14.99
CA TYR A 215 -6.83 1.94 -14.67
C TYR A 215 -7.94 1.72 -13.65
N THR A 216 -8.51 0.52 -13.70
CA THR A 216 -9.58 0.06 -12.79
C THR A 216 -9.09 -1.09 -11.91
N THR A 217 -9.97 -1.62 -11.07
CA THR A 217 -9.71 -2.84 -10.27
C THR A 217 -9.46 -4.07 -11.14
N ARG A 218 -9.80 -4.03 -12.44
CA ARG A 218 -9.61 -5.10 -13.42
C ARG A 218 -8.32 -4.94 -14.24
N PHE A 219 -7.47 -3.98 -13.89
CA PHE A 219 -6.29 -3.63 -14.68
C PHE A 219 -5.41 -4.84 -15.02
N ILE A 220 -5.14 -5.72 -14.07
CA ILE A 220 -4.32 -6.93 -14.30
C ILE A 220 -5.06 -7.89 -15.22
N ASP A 221 -6.36 -8.12 -15.02
CA ASP A 221 -7.14 -9.05 -15.83
C ASP A 221 -7.32 -8.58 -17.28
N GLU A 222 -7.30 -7.26 -17.50
CA GLU A 222 -7.48 -6.61 -18.80
C GLU A 222 -6.16 -6.28 -19.51
N THR A 223 -5.02 -6.66 -18.94
CA THR A 223 -3.67 -6.37 -19.46
C THR A 223 -2.86 -7.67 -19.55
N PRO A 224 -3.12 -8.50 -20.58
CA PRO A 224 -2.48 -9.82 -20.72
C PRO A 224 -0.96 -9.78 -20.86
N GLU A 225 -0.38 -8.64 -21.19
CA GLU A 225 1.06 -8.42 -21.28
C GLU A 225 1.77 -8.29 -19.93
N LEU A 226 1.04 -8.16 -18.83
CA LEU A 226 1.53 -8.23 -17.45
C LEU A 226 1.63 -9.69 -17.01
#